data_98eeb954a13a0f41b686f4f646232590
#
_entry.id   98eeb954a13a0f41b686f4f646232590
#
_cell.length_a   1.000
_cell.length_b   1.000
_cell.length_c   1.000
_cell.angle_alpha   90.00
_cell.angle_beta   90.00
_cell.angle_gamma   90.00
#
_symmetry.space_group_name_H-M   'P 1'
#
loop_
_entity.id
_entity.type
_entity.pdbx_description
1 polymer ?
#
loop_
_entity_poly.entity_id
_entity_poly.type
_entity_poly.pdbx_seq_one_letter_code
_entity_poly.pdbx_strand_id
1 'polypeptide(L)'
;MANKSAQFPQAFFTCGICDYYTSRKNDYSRHLLTPKHCVANKKQIQTNDDAQNPQQHSCCQCGKIYKHRSSLCKHKKLCVNQDPLKIDTNLVIELLKQNKEKELNDKEMMMTILKENSELKTMILDMCKTMTATATASGTTNNNNTINNTTNNNFNLNVFLNETCKDALNLTDFVSSLQVKLKDLEETAKIGYTEGVSRIFINGLNELEVNMRPIHCSDAKRETLYIKNDDKWTKEDPDKTNITKAVKKVSNKNIQQIFEWQKKYPEYKDPESKQNDKYLEMLSGVMGGSTDDEQSKNLDKIIRNITKEVIIDKNI
;
A
#
# COMPACT_ATOMS: atom_id res chain seq x y z
N MET A 1 26.89 -13.50 -55.45
CA MET A 1 25.73 -12.61 -55.28
C MET A 1 25.06 -13.02 -53.96
N ALA A 2 25.30 -12.27 -52.89
CA ALA A 2 24.80 -12.59 -51.55
C ALA A 2 23.54 -11.77 -51.28
N ASN A 3 22.41 -12.46 -51.11
CA ASN A 3 21.16 -11.86 -50.70
C ASN A 3 21.27 -11.38 -49.25
N LYS A 4 21.30 -10.06 -49.05
CA LYS A 4 21.10 -9.43 -47.76
C LYS A 4 19.59 -9.44 -47.48
N SER A 5 19.12 -10.41 -46.70
CA SER A 5 17.81 -10.35 -46.04
C SER A 5 17.85 -9.21 -45.02
N ALA A 6 17.10 -8.15 -45.29
CA ALA A 6 16.90 -7.05 -44.35
C ALA A 6 16.07 -7.62 -43.17
N GLN A 7 16.70 -7.76 -42.01
CA GLN A 7 16.02 -8.00 -40.75
C GLN A 7 15.29 -6.72 -40.37
N PHE A 8 13.95 -6.76 -40.45
CA PHE A 8 13.10 -5.72 -39.90
C PHE A 8 13.18 -5.75 -38.36
N PRO A 9 13.36 -4.61 -37.70
CA PRO A 9 13.36 -4.56 -36.23
C PRO A 9 11.99 -5.00 -35.72
N GLN A 10 11.98 -5.87 -34.72
CA GLN A 10 10.76 -6.35 -34.08
C GLN A 10 9.96 -5.14 -33.52
N ALA A 11 8.77 -4.91 -34.07
CA ALA A 11 7.86 -3.90 -33.59
C ALA A 11 7.22 -4.37 -32.28
N PHE A 12 7.33 -3.58 -31.22
CA PHE A 12 6.76 -3.91 -29.91
C PHE A 12 5.27 -3.57 -29.79
N PHE A 13 4.77 -2.64 -30.60
CA PHE A 13 3.40 -2.15 -30.57
C PHE A 13 2.80 -2.17 -31.97
N THR A 14 1.70 -2.93 -32.13
CA THR A 14 0.99 -3.09 -33.38
C THR A 14 -0.49 -2.74 -33.20
N CYS A 15 -1.06 -1.94 -34.11
CA CYS A 15 -2.47 -1.62 -34.12
C CYS A 15 -3.20 -2.55 -35.07
N GLY A 16 -4.02 -3.47 -34.59
CA GLY A 16 -4.79 -4.42 -35.40
C GLY A 16 -5.92 -3.80 -36.23
N ILE A 17 -6.18 -2.46 -36.08
CA ILE A 17 -7.27 -1.78 -36.80
C ILE A 17 -6.76 -1.08 -38.07
N CYS A 18 -5.51 -0.63 -38.11
CA CYS A 18 -4.96 0.18 -39.21
C CYS A 18 -3.53 -0.19 -39.59
N ASP A 19 -3.08 -1.39 -39.21
CA ASP A 19 -1.76 -1.98 -39.54
C ASP A 19 -0.57 -1.08 -39.22
N TYR A 20 -0.76 -0.13 -38.27
CA TYR A 20 0.33 0.72 -37.79
C TYR A 20 1.19 -0.04 -36.78
N TYR A 21 2.50 0.06 -36.94
CA TYR A 21 3.45 -0.57 -36.03
C TYR A 21 4.59 0.40 -35.66
N THR A 22 5.08 0.28 -34.42
CA THR A 22 6.19 1.09 -33.93
C THR A 22 6.90 0.38 -32.76
N SER A 23 8.17 0.69 -32.59
CA SER A 23 8.95 0.22 -31.44
C SER A 23 8.80 1.11 -30.20
N ARG A 24 8.14 2.28 -30.31
CA ARG A 24 8.03 3.28 -29.24
C ARG A 24 6.58 3.39 -28.74
N LYS A 25 6.40 3.21 -27.44
CA LYS A 25 5.09 3.31 -26.78
C LYS A 25 4.42 4.68 -26.99
N ASN A 26 5.21 5.77 -26.92
CA ASN A 26 4.67 7.12 -27.11
C ASN A 26 4.15 7.39 -28.52
N ASP A 27 4.81 6.84 -29.54
CA ASP A 27 4.36 6.97 -30.91
C ASP A 27 3.08 6.12 -31.16
N TYR A 28 2.98 4.97 -30.50
CA TYR A 28 1.76 4.17 -30.53
C TYR A 28 0.59 4.89 -29.87
N SER A 29 0.81 5.49 -28.69
CA SER A 29 -0.23 6.27 -27.99
C SER A 29 -0.66 7.48 -28.84
N ARG A 30 0.29 8.17 -29.47
CA ARG A 30 0.00 9.28 -30.38
C ARG A 30 -0.78 8.82 -31.62
N HIS A 31 -0.43 7.64 -32.17
CA HIS A 31 -1.15 7.05 -33.29
C HIS A 31 -2.64 6.79 -32.94
N LEU A 32 -2.95 6.26 -31.79
CA LEU A 32 -4.34 6.01 -31.34
C LEU A 32 -5.21 7.28 -31.30
N LEU A 33 -4.58 8.45 -31.16
CA LEU A 33 -5.25 9.74 -31.16
C LEU A 33 -5.37 10.38 -32.57
N THR A 34 -4.82 9.74 -33.61
CA THR A 34 -4.87 10.30 -34.96
C THR A 34 -6.26 10.17 -35.59
N PRO A 35 -6.66 11.14 -36.44
CA PRO A 35 -7.92 11.05 -37.18
C PRO A 35 -8.02 9.80 -38.04
N LYS A 36 -6.90 9.30 -38.60
CA LYS A 36 -6.86 8.07 -39.42
C LYS A 36 -7.23 6.86 -38.60
N HIS A 37 -6.71 6.73 -37.36
CA HIS A 37 -7.09 5.63 -36.46
C HIS A 37 -8.57 5.69 -36.07
N CYS A 38 -9.10 6.87 -35.73
CA CYS A 38 -10.51 7.07 -35.40
C CYS A 38 -11.45 6.69 -36.55
N VAL A 39 -11.07 6.93 -37.81
CA VAL A 39 -11.84 6.58 -38.98
C VAL A 39 -11.79 5.06 -39.26
N ALA A 40 -10.63 4.43 -39.10
CA ALA A 40 -10.47 2.98 -39.29
C ALA A 40 -11.30 2.18 -38.26
N ASN A 41 -11.30 2.64 -37.00
CA ASN A 41 -12.11 2.03 -35.93
C ASN A 41 -13.63 2.11 -36.21
N LYS A 42 -14.11 3.18 -36.85
CA LYS A 42 -15.52 3.30 -37.25
C LYS A 42 -15.92 2.36 -38.37
N LYS A 43 -15.00 1.99 -39.29
CA LYS A 43 -15.31 1.06 -40.41
C LYS A 43 -15.51 -0.39 -39.94
N GLN A 44 -14.94 -0.79 -38.81
CA GLN A 44 -15.16 -2.14 -38.26
C GLN A 44 -16.46 -2.30 -37.45
N ILE A 45 -17.07 -1.18 -37.01
CA ILE A 45 -18.34 -1.20 -36.25
C ILE A 45 -19.57 -1.12 -37.19
N GLN A 46 -19.36 -0.80 -38.48
CA GLN A 46 -20.44 -0.68 -39.46
C GLN A 46 -20.38 -1.78 -40.55
N THR A 47 -20.66 -3.00 -40.14
CA THR A 47 -21.26 -3.98 -41.00
C THR A 47 -22.60 -4.35 -40.39
N ASN A 48 -23.58 -3.49 -40.56
CA ASN A 48 -24.99 -3.74 -40.76
C ASN A 48 -25.73 -2.41 -40.72
N ASP A 49 -26.56 -2.25 -41.79
CA ASP A 49 -27.66 -1.30 -42.02
C ASP A 49 -27.35 0.06 -42.66
N ASP A 50 -27.57 0.03 -43.95
CA ASP A 50 -28.21 0.93 -44.90
C ASP A 50 -28.32 2.45 -44.67
N ALA A 51 -27.76 3.14 -45.69
CA ALA A 51 -28.34 4.19 -46.55
C ALA A 51 -28.76 5.55 -45.95
N GLN A 52 -28.10 6.57 -46.51
CA GLN A 52 -28.61 7.92 -46.77
C GLN A 52 -28.79 8.88 -45.60
N ASN A 53 -27.72 9.67 -45.33
CA ASN A 53 -27.90 11.11 -45.17
C ASN A 53 -26.56 11.88 -45.22
N PRO A 54 -26.49 13.13 -45.77
CA PRO A 54 -25.23 13.80 -46.01
C PRO A 54 -24.63 14.41 -44.75
N GLN A 55 -23.35 14.14 -44.52
CA GLN A 55 -22.36 14.89 -43.74
C GLN A 55 -22.77 15.37 -42.32
N GLN A 56 -23.01 14.46 -41.43
CA GLN A 56 -23.03 14.78 -40.02
C GLN A 56 -21.67 14.50 -39.39
N HIS A 57 -21.13 15.49 -38.65
CA HIS A 57 -19.81 15.38 -37.97
C HIS A 57 -20.03 15.07 -36.49
N SER A 58 -19.68 13.86 -36.02
CA SER A 58 -19.83 13.47 -34.62
C SER A 58 -18.53 13.60 -33.84
N CYS A 59 -18.61 13.98 -32.54
CA CYS A 59 -17.51 13.95 -31.61
C CYS A 59 -17.25 12.51 -31.16
N CYS A 60 -16.01 12.04 -31.34
CA CYS A 60 -15.61 10.67 -30.94
C CYS A 60 -15.49 10.49 -29.41
N GLN A 61 -15.47 11.58 -28.65
CA GLN A 61 -15.36 11.56 -27.18
C GLN A 61 -16.70 11.58 -26.45
N CYS A 62 -17.68 12.37 -26.92
CA CYS A 62 -18.98 12.50 -26.25
C CYS A 62 -20.20 12.15 -27.14
N GLY A 63 -19.99 11.68 -28.38
CA GLY A 63 -21.05 11.29 -29.30
C GLY A 63 -21.90 12.43 -29.90
N LYS A 64 -21.71 13.69 -29.48
CA LYS A 64 -22.49 14.83 -29.98
C LYS A 64 -22.29 15.04 -31.48
N ILE A 65 -23.41 15.27 -32.22
CA ILE A 65 -23.43 15.42 -33.66
C ILE A 65 -23.50 16.91 -34.02
N TYR A 66 -22.71 17.32 -35.03
CA TYR A 66 -22.62 18.69 -35.49
C TYR A 66 -22.87 18.75 -37.01
N LYS A 67 -23.61 19.79 -37.44
CA LYS A 67 -23.91 20.02 -38.87
C LYS A 67 -22.66 20.47 -39.65
N HIS A 68 -21.69 21.14 -38.98
CA HIS A 68 -20.50 21.67 -39.62
C HIS A 68 -19.23 21.20 -38.91
N ARG A 69 -18.18 20.87 -39.67
CA ARG A 69 -16.87 20.44 -39.17
C ARG A 69 -16.21 21.50 -38.27
N SER A 70 -16.41 22.80 -38.57
CA SER A 70 -15.90 23.91 -37.75
C SER A 70 -16.51 23.94 -36.34
N SER A 71 -17.80 23.62 -36.22
CA SER A 71 -18.49 23.51 -34.94
C SER A 71 -17.97 22.32 -34.11
N LEU A 72 -17.70 21.20 -34.75
CA LEU A 72 -17.08 20.06 -34.12
C LEU A 72 -15.63 20.37 -33.65
N CYS A 73 -14.86 21.12 -34.45
CA CYS A 73 -13.51 21.55 -34.05
C CYS A 73 -13.52 22.48 -32.82
N LYS A 74 -14.46 23.42 -32.75
CA LYS A 74 -14.65 24.29 -31.58
C LYS A 74 -15.06 23.47 -30.34
N HIS A 75 -16.00 22.53 -30.50
CA HIS A 75 -16.42 21.63 -29.44
C HIS A 75 -15.26 20.74 -28.93
N LYS A 76 -14.44 20.18 -29.80
CA LYS A 76 -13.31 19.34 -29.41
C LYS A 76 -12.28 20.03 -28.51
N LYS A 77 -12.14 21.36 -28.62
CA LYS A 77 -11.24 22.15 -27.73
C LYS A 77 -11.81 22.29 -26.30
N LEU A 78 -13.10 22.13 -26.13
CA LEU A 78 -13.83 22.30 -24.87
C LEU A 78 -14.53 21.00 -24.43
N CYS A 79 -14.37 19.92 -25.17
CA CYS A 79 -14.95 18.64 -24.84
C CYS A 79 -14.18 18.02 -23.67
N VAL A 80 -14.66 18.26 -22.48
CA VAL A 80 -14.31 17.47 -21.31
C VAL A 80 -15.07 16.15 -21.44
N ASN A 81 -14.39 15.01 -21.34
CA ASN A 81 -15.02 13.71 -21.22
C ASN A 81 -16.02 13.74 -20.07
N GLN A 82 -17.25 14.06 -20.38
CA GLN A 82 -18.38 13.66 -19.57
C GLN A 82 -18.77 12.26 -20.09
N ASP A 83 -18.00 11.25 -19.74
CA ASP A 83 -18.61 10.01 -19.34
C ASP A 83 -19.20 10.30 -17.96
N PRO A 84 -20.50 10.47 -17.84
CA PRO A 84 -21.12 10.07 -16.62
C PRO A 84 -20.92 8.54 -16.66
N LEU A 85 -20.02 7.99 -15.88
CA LEU A 85 -20.32 6.78 -15.18
C LEU A 85 -21.76 7.01 -14.69
N LYS A 86 -22.74 6.48 -15.38
CA LYS A 86 -24.03 6.16 -14.81
C LYS A 86 -23.70 5.12 -13.76
N ILE A 87 -23.23 5.60 -12.61
CA ILE A 87 -23.21 4.83 -11.39
C ILE A 87 -24.67 4.47 -11.22
N ASP A 88 -24.97 3.20 -11.51
CA ASP A 88 -26.29 2.67 -11.26
C ASP A 88 -26.53 2.89 -9.76
N THR A 89 -27.33 3.90 -9.44
CA THR A 89 -27.62 4.28 -8.06
C THR A 89 -28.21 3.10 -7.29
N ASN A 90 -28.87 2.17 -8.01
CA ASN A 90 -29.37 0.91 -7.44
C ASN A 90 -28.22 -0.02 -7.05
N LEU A 91 -27.17 -0.10 -7.86
CA LEU A 91 -25.98 -0.91 -7.55
C LEU A 91 -25.21 -0.33 -6.34
N VAL A 92 -25.11 0.99 -6.25
CA VAL A 92 -24.48 1.65 -5.09
C VAL A 92 -25.29 1.43 -3.82
N ILE A 93 -26.61 1.53 -3.90
CA ILE A 93 -27.50 1.26 -2.75
C ILE A 93 -27.40 -0.22 -2.33
N GLU A 94 -27.31 -1.13 -3.29
CA GLU A 94 -27.16 -2.57 -3.02
C GLU A 94 -25.81 -2.87 -2.37
N LEU A 95 -24.70 -2.29 -2.85
CA LEU A 95 -23.38 -2.40 -2.23
C LEU A 95 -23.32 -1.82 -0.82
N LEU A 96 -24.03 -0.69 -0.59
CA LEU A 96 -24.10 -0.09 0.74
C LEU A 96 -24.92 -0.95 1.71
N LYS A 97 -25.99 -1.63 1.24
CA LYS A 97 -26.76 -2.59 2.04
C LYS A 97 -25.92 -3.82 2.38
N GLN A 98 -25.21 -4.40 1.42
CA GLN A 98 -24.32 -5.55 1.64
C GLN A 98 -23.20 -5.22 2.63
N ASN A 99 -22.59 -4.02 2.54
CA ASN A 99 -21.60 -3.58 3.51
C ASN A 99 -22.18 -3.42 4.92
N LYS A 100 -23.40 -2.89 5.03
CA LYS A 100 -24.06 -2.74 6.33
C LYS A 100 -24.46 -4.07 6.95
N GLU A 101 -24.91 -5.02 6.14
CA GLU A 101 -25.21 -6.40 6.59
C GLU A 101 -23.92 -7.12 7.03
N LYS A 102 -22.81 -6.90 6.33
CA LYS A 102 -21.51 -7.46 6.70
C LYS A 102 -21.00 -6.87 8.02
N GLU A 103 -21.11 -5.55 8.22
CA GLU A 103 -20.78 -4.91 9.50
C GLU A 103 -21.61 -5.42 10.67
N LEU A 104 -22.91 -5.66 10.46
CA LEU A 104 -23.79 -6.24 11.47
C LEU A 104 -23.39 -7.67 11.83
N ASN A 105 -23.09 -8.49 10.82
CA ASN A 105 -22.66 -9.89 11.00
C ASN A 105 -21.30 -9.98 11.70
N ASP A 106 -20.35 -9.11 11.34
CA ASP A 106 -19.03 -9.01 11.99
C ASP A 106 -19.17 -8.58 13.47
N LYS A 107 -20.13 -7.69 13.77
CA LYS A 107 -20.41 -7.25 15.13
C LYS A 107 -21.06 -8.34 15.97
N GLU A 108 -21.99 -9.12 15.42
CA GLU A 108 -22.60 -10.28 16.09
C GLU A 108 -21.56 -11.38 16.34
N MET A 109 -20.70 -11.67 15.36
CA MET A 109 -19.60 -12.62 15.52
C MET A 109 -18.64 -12.17 16.62
N MET A 110 -18.29 -10.88 16.68
CA MET A 110 -17.44 -10.33 17.73
C MET A 110 -18.07 -10.43 19.12
N MET A 111 -19.39 -10.18 19.24
CA MET A 111 -20.12 -10.34 20.50
C MET A 111 -20.16 -11.80 20.94
N THR A 112 -20.30 -12.74 20.02
CA THR A 112 -20.27 -14.18 20.32
C THR A 112 -18.90 -14.61 20.84
N ILE A 113 -17.81 -14.18 20.19
CA ILE A 113 -16.43 -14.45 20.61
C ILE A 113 -16.15 -13.85 22.01
N LEU A 114 -16.61 -12.63 22.27
CA LEU A 114 -16.46 -12.00 23.60
C LEU A 114 -17.19 -12.76 24.67
N LYS A 115 -18.39 -13.30 24.39
CA LYS A 115 -19.19 -14.11 25.32
C LYS A 115 -18.48 -15.44 25.60
N GLU A 116 -18.04 -16.15 24.57
CA GLU A 116 -17.28 -17.41 24.71
C GLU A 116 -15.97 -17.22 25.49
N ASN A 117 -15.25 -16.13 25.26
CA ASN A 117 -14.05 -15.79 26.04
C ASN A 117 -14.35 -15.49 27.50
N SER A 118 -15.50 -14.87 27.81
CA SER A 118 -15.95 -14.62 29.19
C SER A 118 -16.30 -15.92 29.88
N GLU A 119 -16.99 -16.84 29.21
CA GLU A 119 -17.33 -18.17 29.72
C GLU A 119 -16.09 -19.03 29.96
N LEU A 120 -15.12 -19.00 29.04
CA LEU A 120 -13.84 -19.68 29.20
C LEU A 120 -13.06 -19.15 30.42
N LYS A 121 -13.05 -17.82 30.60
CA LYS A 121 -12.40 -17.18 31.76
C LYS A 121 -13.02 -17.59 33.08
N THR A 122 -14.35 -17.69 33.17
CA THR A 122 -15.03 -18.19 34.36
C THR A 122 -14.71 -19.65 34.62
N MET A 123 -14.68 -20.52 33.60
CA MET A 123 -14.26 -21.91 33.74
C MET A 123 -12.83 -22.06 34.26
N ILE A 124 -11.89 -21.26 33.76
CA ILE A 124 -10.50 -21.27 34.25
C ILE A 124 -10.44 -20.83 35.72
N LEU A 125 -11.18 -19.81 36.13
CA LEU A 125 -11.23 -19.35 37.51
C LEU A 125 -11.83 -20.40 38.44
N ASP A 126 -12.86 -21.13 38.03
CA ASP A 126 -13.46 -22.20 38.80
C ASP A 126 -12.54 -23.44 38.90
N MET A 127 -11.80 -23.72 37.81
CA MET A 127 -10.80 -24.78 37.82
C MET A 127 -9.62 -24.43 38.75
N CYS A 128 -9.18 -23.21 38.80
CA CYS A 128 -8.19 -22.73 39.78
C CYS A 128 -8.70 -22.81 41.21
N LYS A 129 -9.96 -22.48 41.47
CA LYS A 129 -10.58 -22.60 42.82
C LYS A 129 -10.64 -24.06 43.26
N THR A 130 -11.03 -24.97 42.37
CA THR A 130 -11.07 -26.40 42.68
C THR A 130 -9.68 -26.99 42.95
N MET A 131 -8.65 -26.56 42.21
CA MET A 131 -7.27 -26.98 42.44
C MET A 131 -6.70 -26.45 43.77
N THR A 132 -7.07 -25.25 44.22
CA THR A 132 -6.66 -24.71 45.51
C THR A 132 -7.42 -25.41 46.68
N ALA A 133 -8.67 -25.84 46.48
CA ALA A 133 -9.44 -26.58 47.50
C ALA A 133 -8.93 -28.02 47.71
N THR A 134 -8.33 -28.64 46.67
CA THR A 134 -7.74 -29.99 46.77
C THR A 134 -6.30 -29.98 47.33
N ALA A 135 -5.62 -28.84 47.33
CA ALA A 135 -4.25 -28.73 47.85
C ALA A 135 -4.15 -28.62 49.39
N THR A 136 -5.31 -28.49 50.11
CA THR A 136 -5.33 -28.41 51.57
C THR A 136 -5.54 -29.76 52.27
N ALA A 137 -5.64 -30.87 51.53
CA ALA A 137 -5.92 -32.21 52.09
C ALA A 137 -4.90 -33.29 51.68
N SER A 138 -3.60 -33.01 51.72
CA SER A 138 -2.59 -34.08 51.76
C SER A 138 -1.24 -33.53 52.23
N GLY A 139 -0.87 -34.06 53.40
CA GLY A 139 0.36 -33.69 54.07
C GLY A 139 1.62 -34.15 53.37
N THR A 140 2.65 -33.41 53.64
CA THR A 140 4.06 -33.75 53.84
C THR A 140 4.67 -34.86 52.94
N THR A 141 5.44 -34.44 51.95
CA THR A 141 6.66 -35.15 51.57
C THR A 141 7.75 -34.12 51.28
N ASN A 142 8.78 -34.18 52.13
CA ASN A 142 10.07 -33.52 51.95
C ASN A 142 10.70 -33.99 50.66
N ASN A 143 10.86 -33.11 49.68
CA ASN A 143 11.88 -33.25 48.65
C ASN A 143 12.83 -32.05 48.74
N ASN A 144 13.99 -32.30 49.35
CA ASN A 144 15.17 -31.43 49.20
C ASN A 144 15.61 -31.41 47.76
N ASN A 145 15.03 -30.55 46.96
CA ASN A 145 15.65 -30.11 45.72
C ASN A 145 16.42 -28.83 46.02
N THR A 146 17.71 -28.96 46.08
CA THR A 146 18.66 -27.87 46.03
C THR A 146 18.32 -27.02 44.80
N ILE A 147 17.62 -25.94 44.99
CA ILE A 147 17.42 -24.91 43.98
C ILE A 147 18.76 -24.23 43.80
N ASN A 148 19.52 -24.70 42.80
CA ASN A 148 20.56 -23.87 42.23
C ASN A 148 19.90 -22.57 41.73
N ASN A 149 20.01 -21.51 42.50
CA ASN A 149 19.73 -20.15 42.11
C ASN A 149 20.75 -19.73 41.04
N THR A 150 20.63 -20.29 39.85
CA THR A 150 20.98 -19.55 38.66
C THR A 150 19.87 -18.54 38.48
N THR A 151 20.16 -17.27 38.70
CA THR A 151 19.35 -16.14 38.32
C THR A 151 19.15 -16.19 36.81
N ASN A 152 18.28 -17.08 36.35
CA ASN A 152 17.69 -16.97 35.03
C ASN A 152 16.76 -15.77 35.09
N ASN A 153 17.29 -14.63 34.65
CA ASN A 153 16.43 -13.50 34.26
C ASN A 153 15.56 -14.00 33.11
N ASN A 154 14.48 -14.69 33.44
CA ASN A 154 13.49 -15.14 32.47
C ASN A 154 12.75 -13.91 31.97
N PHE A 155 13.26 -13.32 30.86
CA PHE A 155 12.56 -12.24 30.19
C PHE A 155 11.11 -12.66 29.91
N ASN A 156 10.16 -11.94 30.50
CA ASN A 156 8.73 -12.15 30.29
C ASN A 156 8.19 -11.14 29.29
N LEU A 157 7.94 -11.59 28.08
CA LEU A 157 7.44 -10.75 26.99
C LEU A 157 6.10 -10.05 27.35
N ASN A 158 5.19 -10.73 28.06
CA ASN A 158 3.91 -10.14 28.43
C ASN A 158 4.08 -8.98 29.43
N VAL A 159 4.98 -9.14 30.39
CA VAL A 159 5.32 -8.06 31.36
C VAL A 159 5.96 -6.91 30.61
N PHE A 160 6.92 -7.18 29.72
CA PHE A 160 7.56 -6.14 28.93
C PHE A 160 6.55 -5.33 28.11
N LEU A 161 5.68 -6.00 27.35
CA LEU A 161 4.72 -5.30 26.49
C LEU A 161 3.61 -4.59 27.29
N ASN A 162 3.04 -5.22 28.31
CA ASN A 162 1.86 -4.69 28.99
C ASN A 162 2.15 -3.83 30.21
N GLU A 163 3.35 -3.92 30.79
CA GLU A 163 3.76 -3.11 31.95
C GLU A 163 4.82 -2.09 31.56
N THR A 164 5.96 -2.51 30.96
CA THR A 164 7.03 -1.61 30.59
C THR A 164 6.63 -0.71 29.42
N CYS A 165 5.97 -1.28 28.39
CA CYS A 165 5.54 -0.57 27.19
C CYS A 165 4.04 -0.21 27.21
N LYS A 166 3.43 -0.09 28.39
CA LYS A 166 1.98 0.23 28.53
C LYS A 166 1.61 1.57 27.90
N ASP A 167 2.50 2.54 27.99
CA ASP A 167 2.31 3.91 27.51
C ASP A 167 2.85 4.13 26.08
N ALA A 168 3.29 3.06 25.39
CA ALA A 168 3.72 3.11 24.01
C ALA A 168 2.63 3.69 23.10
N LEU A 169 3.05 4.36 22.03
CA LEU A 169 2.14 4.89 21.02
C LEU A 169 1.41 3.75 20.26
N ASN A 170 0.23 4.02 19.72
CA ASN A 170 -0.32 3.16 18.70
C ASN A 170 0.45 3.32 17.39
N LEU A 171 0.59 2.26 16.59
CA LEU A 171 1.30 2.33 15.30
C LEU A 171 0.70 3.36 14.36
N THR A 172 -0.64 3.51 14.37
CA THR A 172 -1.35 4.50 13.57
C THR A 172 -1.00 5.93 13.97
N ASP A 173 -0.89 6.19 15.27
CA ASP A 173 -0.58 7.51 15.81
C ASP A 173 0.88 7.87 15.57
N PHE A 174 1.78 6.92 15.78
CA PHE A 174 3.19 7.05 15.42
C PHE A 174 3.37 7.43 13.95
N VAL A 175 2.79 6.66 13.02
CA VAL A 175 2.90 6.96 11.58
C VAL A 175 2.28 8.33 11.25
N SER A 176 1.21 8.70 11.94
CA SER A 176 0.56 10.01 11.73
C SER A 176 1.41 11.17 12.21
N SER A 177 2.15 11.00 13.32
CA SER A 177 3.02 12.03 13.90
C SER A 177 4.34 12.23 13.12
N LEU A 178 4.78 11.23 12.32
CA LEU A 178 6.01 11.33 11.53
C LEU A 178 6.01 12.55 10.60
N GLN A 179 7.00 13.42 10.78
CA GLN A 179 7.22 14.62 9.96
C GLN A 179 8.22 14.30 8.84
N VAL A 180 7.72 13.97 7.66
CA VAL A 180 8.56 13.76 6.47
C VAL A 180 8.87 15.10 5.82
N LYS A 181 10.16 15.39 5.59
CA LYS A 181 10.65 16.67 5.06
C LYS A 181 11.16 16.53 3.62
N LEU A 182 11.35 17.64 2.93
CA LEU A 182 11.97 17.66 1.60
C LEU A 182 13.34 16.97 1.56
N LYS A 183 14.11 17.06 2.64
CA LYS A 183 15.40 16.38 2.76
C LYS A 183 15.27 14.87 2.68
N ASP A 184 14.22 14.31 3.28
CA ASP A 184 13.97 12.87 3.29
C ASP A 184 13.61 12.39 1.89
N LEU A 185 12.84 13.19 1.13
CA LEU A 185 12.52 12.94 -0.26
C LEU A 185 13.79 12.94 -1.14
N GLU A 186 14.62 13.97 -1.03
CA GLU A 186 15.87 14.11 -1.80
C GLU A 186 16.86 13.00 -1.43
N GLU A 187 16.89 12.58 -0.17
CA GLU A 187 17.73 11.46 0.28
C GLU A 187 17.20 10.12 -0.26
N THR A 188 15.88 9.90 -0.19
CA THR A 188 15.25 8.70 -0.78
C THR A 188 15.55 8.59 -2.27
N ALA A 189 15.52 9.69 -3.00
CA ALA A 189 15.87 9.70 -4.43
C ALA A 189 17.29 9.20 -4.70
N LYS A 190 18.25 9.57 -3.84
CA LYS A 190 19.67 9.21 -3.98
C LYS A 190 19.98 7.77 -3.57
N ILE A 191 19.40 7.32 -2.44
CA ILE A 191 19.73 6.00 -1.86
C ILE A 191 18.75 4.91 -2.28
N GLY A 192 17.66 5.29 -2.96
CA GLY A 192 16.60 4.41 -3.45
C GLY A 192 15.46 4.19 -2.46
N TYR A 193 14.33 3.76 -2.99
CA TYR A 193 13.05 3.61 -2.28
C TYR A 193 13.15 2.82 -0.97
N THR A 194 13.72 1.61 -1.04
CA THR A 194 13.75 0.68 0.09
C THR A 194 14.52 1.26 1.27
N GLU A 195 15.70 1.80 1.01
CA GLU A 195 16.57 2.36 2.05
C GLU A 195 16.00 3.69 2.57
N GLY A 196 15.50 4.55 1.69
CA GLY A 196 14.93 5.84 2.05
C GLY A 196 13.71 5.69 2.96
N VAL A 197 12.73 4.87 2.59
CA VAL A 197 11.52 4.64 3.40
C VAL A 197 11.87 3.94 4.72
N SER A 198 12.80 2.96 4.70
CA SER A 198 13.29 2.33 5.93
C SER A 198 13.88 3.36 6.89
N ARG A 199 14.73 4.26 6.38
CA ARG A 199 15.40 5.29 7.19
C ARG A 199 14.42 6.28 7.78
N ILE A 200 13.41 6.75 7.03
CA ILE A 200 12.36 7.63 7.56
C ILE A 200 11.65 6.96 8.73
N PHE A 201 11.26 5.69 8.58
CA PHE A 201 10.55 4.95 9.61
C PHE A 201 11.44 4.73 10.85
N ILE A 202 12.66 4.26 10.65
CA ILE A 202 13.63 3.96 11.72
C ILE A 202 14.05 5.23 12.48
N ASN A 203 14.29 6.33 11.78
CA ASN A 203 14.60 7.62 12.43
C ASN A 203 13.47 8.04 13.36
N GLY A 204 12.21 7.93 12.91
CA GLY A 204 11.07 8.23 13.77
C GLY A 204 10.96 7.32 14.99
N LEU A 205 11.30 6.02 14.86
CA LEU A 205 11.37 5.11 16.03
C LEU A 205 12.49 5.48 16.98
N ASN A 206 13.63 5.97 16.47
CA ASN A 206 14.79 6.34 17.26
C ASN A 206 14.64 7.68 17.97
N GLU A 207 13.67 8.50 17.57
CA GLU A 207 13.23 9.68 18.34
C GLU A 207 12.42 9.30 19.59
N LEU A 208 11.95 8.04 19.69
CA LEU A 208 11.19 7.54 20.82
C LEU A 208 12.07 6.67 21.73
N GLU A 209 11.82 6.76 23.04
CA GLU A 209 12.33 5.79 24.00
C GLU A 209 11.80 4.38 23.65
N VAL A 210 12.57 3.35 23.97
CA VAL A 210 12.25 1.96 23.60
C VAL A 210 10.85 1.54 24.08
N ASN A 211 10.50 1.92 25.31
CA ASN A 211 9.21 1.64 25.94
C ASN A 211 8.03 2.40 25.29
N MET A 212 8.31 3.48 24.54
CA MET A 212 7.31 4.28 23.82
C MET A 212 7.11 3.85 22.36
N ARG A 213 7.95 2.96 21.84
CA ARG A 213 7.86 2.47 20.47
C ARG A 213 6.64 1.60 20.28
N PRO A 214 5.88 1.79 19.18
CA PRO A 214 4.63 1.04 18.89
C PRO A 214 4.85 -0.38 18.36
N ILE A 215 6.10 -0.78 18.18
CA ILE A 215 6.46 -2.04 17.55
C ILE A 215 7.72 -2.64 18.18
N HIS A 216 7.69 -3.94 18.45
CA HIS A 216 8.82 -4.70 19.00
C HIS A 216 8.94 -6.06 18.30
N CYS A 217 10.17 -6.55 18.18
CA CYS A 217 10.46 -7.88 17.62
C CYS A 217 10.99 -8.80 18.73
N SER A 218 10.31 -9.92 18.96
CA SER A 218 10.73 -10.92 19.97
C SER A 218 11.67 -12.00 19.40
N ASP A 219 11.62 -12.24 18.08
CA ASP A 219 12.46 -13.21 17.38
C ASP A 219 12.83 -12.67 16.00
N ALA A 220 14.07 -12.24 15.85
CA ALA A 220 14.59 -11.68 14.60
C ALA A 220 14.68 -12.71 13.47
N LYS A 221 14.90 -14.01 13.78
CA LYS A 221 14.99 -15.05 12.76
C LYS A 221 13.64 -15.38 12.13
N ARG A 222 12.59 -15.35 12.97
CA ARG A 222 11.20 -15.59 12.55
C ARG A 222 10.46 -14.32 12.23
N GLU A 223 11.10 -13.15 12.35
CA GLU A 223 10.50 -11.83 12.16
C GLU A 223 9.19 -11.66 12.96
N THR A 224 9.18 -12.17 14.21
CA THR A 224 7.99 -12.15 15.06
C THR A 224 7.81 -10.77 15.67
N LEU A 225 6.91 -9.99 15.07
CA LEU A 225 6.60 -8.63 15.48
C LEU A 225 5.39 -8.59 16.42
N TYR A 226 5.43 -7.67 17.37
CA TYR A 226 4.31 -7.27 18.22
C TYR A 226 4.05 -5.80 17.98
N ILE A 227 2.80 -5.45 17.75
CA ILE A 227 2.35 -4.11 17.35
C ILE A 227 1.28 -3.65 18.31
N LYS A 228 1.37 -2.38 18.75
CA LYS A 228 0.34 -1.74 19.53
C LYS A 228 -0.64 -1.03 18.61
N ASN A 229 -1.89 -1.47 18.61
CA ASN A 229 -3.02 -0.84 17.94
C ASN A 229 -4.20 -0.78 18.89
N ASP A 230 -4.96 0.30 18.87
CA ASP A 230 -6.12 0.51 19.76
C ASP A 230 -5.80 0.20 21.24
N ASP A 231 -4.62 0.69 21.69
CA ASP A 231 -4.06 0.51 23.03
C ASP A 231 -3.83 -0.94 23.46
N LYS A 232 -3.77 -1.87 22.50
CA LYS A 232 -3.52 -3.29 22.75
C LYS A 232 -2.33 -3.80 21.97
N TRP A 233 -1.48 -4.58 22.64
CA TRP A 233 -0.40 -5.31 22.01
C TRP A 233 -0.91 -6.59 21.36
N THR A 234 -0.70 -6.74 20.07
CA THR A 234 -1.05 -7.92 19.29
C THR A 234 0.15 -8.45 18.53
N LYS A 235 0.24 -9.74 18.41
CA LYS A 235 1.21 -10.35 17.49
C LYS A 235 0.78 -10.06 16.07
N GLU A 236 1.73 -9.62 15.23
CA GLU A 236 1.48 -9.36 13.82
C GLU A 236 1.08 -10.65 13.09
N ASP A 237 0.18 -10.52 12.13
CA ASP A 237 -0.26 -11.64 11.29
C ASP A 237 0.87 -12.14 10.36
N PRO A 238 0.77 -13.36 9.82
CA PRO A 238 1.76 -13.89 8.87
C PRO A 238 1.91 -13.04 7.60
N ASP A 239 0.84 -12.36 7.18
CA ASP A 239 0.81 -11.50 5.99
C ASP A 239 1.34 -10.09 6.28
N LYS A 240 1.74 -9.83 7.53
CA LYS A 240 2.33 -8.55 7.98
C LYS A 240 1.45 -7.34 7.62
N THR A 241 0.13 -7.48 7.80
CA THR A 241 -0.87 -6.52 7.32
C THR A 241 -0.71 -5.13 7.94
N ASN A 242 -0.50 -5.05 9.27
CA ASN A 242 -0.44 -3.77 9.98
C ASN A 242 0.83 -3.00 9.64
N ILE A 243 2.00 -3.67 9.70
CA ILE A 243 3.28 -3.02 9.37
C ILE A 243 3.32 -2.63 7.88
N THR A 244 2.75 -3.45 6.99
CA THR A 244 2.61 -3.13 5.56
C THR A 244 1.81 -1.85 5.35
N LYS A 245 0.67 -1.70 6.02
CA LYS A 245 -0.14 -0.47 5.96
C LYS A 245 0.63 0.74 6.48
N ALA A 246 1.38 0.57 7.56
CA ALA A 246 2.21 1.62 8.15
C ALA A 246 3.30 2.08 7.19
N VAL A 247 4.07 1.15 6.61
CA VAL A 247 5.13 1.45 5.62
C VAL A 247 4.55 2.16 4.39
N LYS A 248 3.41 1.70 3.86
CA LYS A 248 2.73 2.35 2.73
C LYS A 248 2.31 3.79 3.06
N LYS A 249 1.83 4.05 4.29
CA LYS A 249 1.49 5.43 4.72
C LYS A 249 2.72 6.32 4.79
N VAL A 250 3.86 5.83 5.30
CA VAL A 250 5.12 6.58 5.34
C VAL A 250 5.64 6.86 3.93
N SER A 251 5.61 5.86 3.05
CA SER A 251 5.96 6.03 1.63
C SER A 251 5.10 7.11 0.97
N ASN A 252 3.78 7.09 1.19
CA ASN A 252 2.88 8.10 0.66
C ASN A 252 3.20 9.51 1.19
N LYS A 253 3.51 9.65 2.47
CA LYS A 253 3.95 10.94 3.04
C LYS A 253 5.22 11.46 2.36
N ASN A 254 6.16 10.55 2.06
CA ASN A 254 7.40 10.91 1.34
C ASN A 254 7.11 11.36 -0.09
N ILE A 255 6.25 10.63 -0.83
CA ILE A 255 5.83 10.98 -2.19
C ILE A 255 5.10 12.34 -2.21
N GLN A 256 4.28 12.65 -1.21
CA GLN A 256 3.58 13.92 -1.12
C GLN A 256 4.55 15.13 -1.04
N GLN A 257 5.77 14.94 -0.57
CA GLN A 257 6.80 16.00 -0.55
C GLN A 257 7.22 16.43 -1.96
N ILE A 258 6.92 15.66 -3.00
CA ILE A 258 7.17 16.05 -4.41
C ILE A 258 6.44 17.35 -4.73
N PHE A 259 5.22 17.56 -4.25
CA PHE A 259 4.46 18.78 -4.50
C PHE A 259 5.13 20.01 -3.84
N GLU A 260 5.68 19.84 -2.64
CA GLU A 260 6.42 20.92 -1.96
C GLU A 260 7.75 21.18 -2.67
N TRP A 261 8.42 20.15 -3.17
CA TRP A 261 9.63 20.27 -3.96
C TRP A 261 9.36 21.02 -5.28
N GLN A 262 8.28 20.70 -5.98
CA GLN A 262 7.86 21.39 -7.21
C GLN A 262 7.57 22.88 -6.97
N LYS A 263 6.98 23.23 -5.83
CA LYS A 263 6.74 24.64 -5.46
C LYS A 263 8.04 25.39 -5.23
N LYS A 264 9.02 24.71 -4.61
CA LYS A 264 10.32 25.28 -4.28
C LYS A 264 11.21 25.47 -5.51
N TYR A 265 11.09 24.59 -6.51
CA TYR A 265 11.93 24.57 -7.69
C TYR A 265 11.09 24.58 -8.99
N PRO A 266 10.47 25.71 -9.34
CA PRO A 266 9.54 25.81 -10.48
C PRO A 266 10.21 25.54 -11.84
N GLU A 267 11.55 25.66 -11.92
CA GLU A 267 12.33 25.35 -13.13
C GLU A 267 12.30 23.87 -13.52
N TYR A 268 11.78 22.97 -12.67
CA TYR A 268 11.61 21.56 -13.03
C TYR A 268 10.75 21.34 -14.28
N LYS A 269 9.94 22.33 -14.67
CA LYS A 269 9.09 22.30 -15.86
C LYS A 269 9.86 22.49 -17.16
N ASP A 270 11.05 23.09 -17.09
CA ASP A 270 11.92 23.32 -18.24
C ASP A 270 12.76 22.05 -18.47
N PRO A 271 12.57 21.37 -19.63
CA PRO A 271 13.30 20.13 -19.95
C PRO A 271 14.83 20.30 -20.01
N GLU A 272 15.32 21.52 -20.26
CA GLU A 272 16.76 21.80 -20.35
C GLU A 272 17.38 22.19 -18.99
N SER A 273 16.55 22.25 -17.94
CA SER A 273 17.03 22.65 -16.61
C SER A 273 17.59 21.46 -15.81
N LYS A 274 18.62 21.73 -15.01
CA LYS A 274 19.15 20.76 -14.03
C LYS A 274 18.10 20.34 -13.00
N GLN A 275 17.08 21.14 -12.78
CA GLN A 275 16.00 20.82 -11.87
C GLN A 275 15.02 19.81 -12.46
N ASN A 276 14.86 19.81 -13.79
CA ASN A 276 14.10 18.76 -14.48
C ASN A 276 14.80 17.40 -14.36
N ASP A 277 16.12 17.35 -14.56
CA ASP A 277 16.88 16.11 -14.39
C ASP A 277 16.74 15.54 -12.97
N LYS A 278 16.89 16.40 -11.94
CA LYS A 278 16.68 16.01 -10.54
C LYS A 278 15.26 15.55 -10.26
N TYR A 279 14.28 16.17 -10.88
CA TYR A 279 12.88 15.78 -10.73
C TYR A 279 12.64 14.37 -11.30
N LEU A 280 13.19 14.07 -12.46
CA LEU A 280 13.05 12.74 -13.07
C LEU A 280 13.80 11.66 -12.26
N GLU A 281 15.00 11.97 -11.78
CA GLU A 281 15.77 11.10 -10.86
C GLU A 281 14.96 10.83 -9.59
N MET A 282 14.38 11.88 -9.00
CA MET A 282 13.56 11.78 -7.79
C MET A 282 12.31 10.91 -8.02
N LEU A 283 11.57 11.12 -9.09
CA LEU A 283 10.42 10.27 -9.43
C LEU A 283 10.80 8.80 -9.55
N SER A 284 11.92 8.51 -10.19
CA SER A 284 12.43 7.14 -10.32
C SER A 284 12.83 6.54 -8.97
N GLY A 285 13.52 7.33 -8.12
CA GLY A 285 14.06 6.86 -6.84
C GLY A 285 13.03 6.66 -5.73
N VAL A 286 11.87 7.37 -5.80
CA VAL A 286 10.82 7.25 -4.76
C VAL A 286 9.69 6.28 -5.13
N MET A 287 9.68 5.77 -6.37
CA MET A 287 8.72 4.75 -6.78
C MET A 287 9.15 3.38 -6.28
N GLY A 288 8.26 2.70 -5.60
CA GLY A 288 8.51 1.42 -4.93
C GLY A 288 8.67 0.20 -5.85
N GLY A 289 8.85 0.41 -7.16
CA GLY A 289 8.95 -0.63 -8.18
C GLY A 289 7.92 -0.48 -9.28
N SER A 290 8.23 -1.03 -10.45
CA SER A 290 7.38 -0.95 -11.66
C SER A 290 6.38 -2.09 -11.75
N THR A 291 6.61 -3.19 -11.02
CA THR A 291 5.77 -4.38 -10.98
C THR A 291 5.31 -4.68 -9.56
N ASP A 292 4.21 -5.40 -9.40
CA ASP A 292 3.70 -5.84 -8.10
C ASP A 292 4.73 -6.70 -7.36
N ASP A 293 5.48 -7.54 -8.09
CA ASP A 293 6.55 -8.37 -7.53
C ASP A 293 7.71 -7.53 -6.98
N GLU A 294 8.11 -6.48 -7.68
CA GLU A 294 9.15 -5.56 -7.20
C GLU A 294 8.68 -4.79 -5.96
N GLN A 295 7.43 -4.32 -5.99
CA GLN A 295 6.83 -3.61 -4.85
C GLN A 295 6.77 -4.51 -3.62
N SER A 296 6.35 -5.77 -3.77
CA SER A 296 6.31 -6.75 -2.69
C SER A 296 7.71 -7.01 -2.12
N LYS A 297 8.71 -7.28 -2.96
CA LYS A 297 10.10 -7.49 -2.55
C LYS A 297 10.70 -6.29 -1.83
N ASN A 298 10.40 -5.08 -2.30
CA ASN A 298 10.88 -3.86 -1.66
C ASN A 298 10.21 -3.66 -0.30
N LEU A 299 8.92 -3.93 -0.20
CA LEU A 299 8.18 -3.88 1.05
C LEU A 299 8.75 -4.87 2.08
N ASP A 300 9.02 -6.12 1.68
CA ASP A 300 9.63 -7.13 2.55
C ASP A 300 11.02 -6.70 3.05
N LYS A 301 11.82 -6.06 2.20
CA LYS A 301 13.13 -5.52 2.61
C LYS A 301 12.98 -4.40 3.63
N ILE A 302 12.03 -3.47 3.43
CA ILE A 302 11.75 -2.38 4.38
C ILE A 302 11.32 -2.96 5.73
N ILE A 303 10.37 -3.90 5.74
CA ILE A 303 9.89 -4.54 6.96
C ILE A 303 11.03 -5.25 7.68
N ARG A 304 11.90 -5.95 6.94
CA ARG A 304 13.09 -6.61 7.51
C ARG A 304 14.08 -5.62 8.13
N ASN A 305 14.29 -4.46 7.51
CA ASN A 305 15.14 -3.42 8.06
C ASN A 305 14.55 -2.87 9.37
N ILE A 306 13.25 -2.57 9.39
CA ILE A 306 12.54 -2.13 10.60
C ILE A 306 12.60 -3.20 11.70
N THR A 307 12.37 -4.46 11.34
CA THR A 307 12.40 -5.59 12.28
C THR A 307 13.72 -5.69 13.03
N LYS A 308 14.86 -5.47 12.34
CA LYS A 308 16.19 -5.50 12.97
C LYS A 308 16.37 -4.39 14.02
N GLU A 309 15.78 -3.23 13.80
CA GLU A 309 15.91 -2.07 14.68
C GLU A 309 15.08 -2.18 15.98
N VAL A 310 14.01 -2.98 15.92
CA VAL A 310 13.06 -3.11 17.04
C VAL A 310 13.18 -4.42 17.80
N ILE A 311 14.34 -5.09 17.70
CA ILE A 311 14.62 -6.32 18.46
C ILE A 311 14.65 -6.00 19.96
N ILE A 312 13.89 -6.76 20.73
CA ILE A 312 13.88 -6.63 22.18
C ILE A 312 15.22 -7.12 22.76
N ASP A 313 15.90 -6.28 23.51
CA ASP A 313 17.01 -6.73 24.35
C ASP A 313 16.45 -7.52 25.54
N LYS A 314 16.79 -8.80 25.62
CA LYS A 314 16.29 -9.70 26.66
C LYS A 314 17.15 -9.66 27.94
N ASN A 315 18.16 -8.80 27.97
CA ASN A 315 19.06 -8.63 29.10
C ASN A 315 18.65 -7.45 30.01
N ILE A 316 17.49 -6.84 29.75
CA ILE A 316 16.93 -5.75 30.55
C ILE A 316 16.24 -6.30 31.76
#